data_6a1a2a21025fbdcb76c195402a53f45d
#
_entry.id   6a1a2a21025fbdcb76c195402a53f45d
#
_cell.length_a   1.000
_cell.length_b   1.000
_cell.length_c   1.000
_cell.angle_alpha   90.00
_cell.angle_beta   90.00
_cell.angle_gamma   90.00
#
_symmetry.space_group_name_H-M   'P 1'
#
loop_
_entity.id
_entity.type
_entity.pdbx_description
1 polymer ?
#
loop_
_entity_poly.entity_id
_entity_poly.type
_entity_poly.pdbx_seq_one_letter_code
_entity_poly.pdbx_strand_id
1 'polypeptide(L)'
;MMFRRQILFAATLSLVAAACSSTPRAMPEAAPMAASEAGPRIVGGVAGLAIPPEDTVTAGPAIVQASVDQELRRFRLPPGYRLEPVLTEPAIKEPAAIAFDGNGRLFVLELRGYMQDADATGELDPVGQISMHEDVDNDGVYETHHVFVDGLVFPRFVMPFGANSILTMESNEDEVYRFTDTDGDGRADKKELFTTHYGRSGNVEHQQAFLYWGMDNWMYSTYNAFRIRWTPDGILREPTGSNRAQWGVTQDNEGKIWFQGGASGLPSYFQFPIHYGNYDVDQPYADGFKVPYGLAGVGDFQPGPGASRPNGTLNEVTGSAGNDIFRGHRLPADLVGHYFYGEPVARIVRRVEPVVTEGLTRLHNVYQADSSEFIRSTDPLFRPVDLATAPDGTLYITDMYRGIIQEGNWTRKGSFLRAKIEQYSLDKNIGHG
;
A
#
# COMPACT_ATOMS: atom_id res chain seq x y z
N MET A 1 -20.53 -74.61 -1.72
CA MET A 1 -20.38 -75.37 -2.97
C MET A 1 -19.84 -74.42 -4.01
N MET A 2 -18.49 -74.44 -4.24
CA MET A 2 -17.84 -74.60 -5.56
C MET A 2 -18.16 -73.49 -6.58
N PHE A 3 -17.23 -72.79 -7.28
CA PHE A 3 -15.84 -73.06 -7.63
C PHE A 3 -15.14 -71.75 -8.01
N ARG A 4 -13.84 -71.60 -7.66
CA ARG A 4 -12.88 -70.65 -8.17
C ARG A 4 -12.62 -70.82 -9.64
N ARG A 5 -12.31 -69.75 -10.38
CA ARG A 5 -11.28 -69.76 -11.44
C ARG A 5 -10.50 -68.45 -11.46
N GLN A 6 -9.24 -68.54 -11.12
CA GLN A 6 -8.18 -67.56 -11.46
C GLN A 6 -7.80 -67.75 -12.92
N ILE A 7 -7.56 -66.63 -13.60
CA ILE A 7 -6.82 -66.64 -14.86
C ILE A 7 -5.60 -65.72 -14.68
N LEU A 8 -4.42 -66.31 -14.61
CA LEU A 8 -3.11 -65.64 -14.74
C LEU A 8 -2.90 -65.27 -16.21
N PHE A 9 -2.57 -64.00 -16.48
CA PHE A 9 -1.89 -63.63 -17.71
C PHE A 9 -0.50 -63.11 -17.31
N ALA A 10 0.53 -63.88 -17.72
CA ALA A 10 1.91 -63.48 -17.75
C ALA A 10 2.17 -62.66 -19.01
N ALA A 11 2.55 -61.40 -18.86
CA ALA A 11 3.06 -60.62 -19.96
C ALA A 11 4.59 -60.48 -19.80
N THR A 12 5.32 -61.08 -20.68
CA THR A 12 6.77 -60.97 -20.84
C THR A 12 7.13 -59.58 -21.34
N LEU A 13 7.89 -58.83 -20.57
CA LEU A 13 8.43 -57.54 -20.94
C LEU A 13 9.80 -57.74 -21.59
N SER A 14 9.89 -57.55 -22.89
CA SER A 14 11.16 -57.52 -23.61
C SER A 14 11.77 -56.11 -23.49
N LEU A 15 12.90 -55.98 -22.76
CA LEU A 15 13.71 -54.77 -22.74
C LEU A 15 14.49 -54.69 -24.07
N VAL A 16 14.21 -53.69 -24.88
CA VAL A 16 15.10 -53.23 -25.95
C VAL A 16 15.85 -52.01 -25.41
N ALA A 17 17.12 -52.21 -25.07
CA ALA A 17 18.03 -51.13 -24.75
C ALA A 17 18.50 -50.43 -26.04
N ALA A 18 17.93 -49.28 -26.34
CA ALA A 18 18.49 -48.38 -27.35
C ALA A 18 19.45 -47.41 -26.69
N ALA A 19 20.73 -47.61 -26.86
CA ALA A 19 21.77 -46.68 -26.46
C ALA A 19 21.73 -45.45 -27.39
N CYS A 20 21.15 -44.35 -26.91
CA CYS A 20 21.33 -43.03 -27.51
C CYS A 20 22.56 -42.36 -26.91
N SER A 21 23.67 -42.38 -27.66
CA SER A 21 24.81 -41.51 -27.42
C SER A 21 24.45 -40.09 -27.84
N SER A 22 24.05 -39.24 -26.90
CA SER A 22 23.92 -37.81 -27.10
C SER A 22 25.24 -37.13 -26.78
N THR A 23 25.97 -36.72 -27.79
CA THR A 23 27.03 -35.71 -27.68
C THR A 23 26.41 -34.42 -27.15
N PRO A 24 27.02 -33.75 -26.17
CA PRO A 24 26.53 -32.45 -25.70
C PRO A 24 26.66 -31.45 -26.84
N ARG A 25 25.52 -30.95 -27.30
CA ARG A 25 25.48 -29.81 -28.21
C ARG A 25 25.87 -28.58 -27.37
N ALA A 26 27.03 -27.99 -27.69
CA ALA A 26 27.44 -26.72 -27.11
C ALA A 26 26.32 -25.69 -27.33
N MET A 27 25.83 -25.10 -26.25
CA MET A 27 24.93 -23.97 -26.36
C MET A 27 25.68 -22.81 -27.03
N PRO A 28 25.07 -22.10 -27.96
CA PRO A 28 25.70 -20.92 -28.54
C PRO A 28 25.91 -19.93 -27.37
N GLU A 29 27.14 -19.42 -27.29
CA GLU A 29 27.53 -18.33 -26.40
C GLU A 29 26.57 -17.17 -26.62
N ALA A 30 25.89 -16.75 -25.57
CA ALA A 30 24.98 -15.61 -25.63
C ALA A 30 25.78 -14.42 -26.12
N ALA A 31 25.42 -13.87 -27.25
CA ALA A 31 25.97 -12.61 -27.72
C ALA A 31 25.83 -11.57 -26.59
N PRO A 32 26.84 -10.74 -26.33
CA PRO A 32 26.73 -9.68 -25.36
C PRO A 32 25.51 -8.84 -25.73
N MET A 33 24.54 -8.76 -24.82
CA MET A 33 23.43 -7.82 -24.96
C MET A 33 24.03 -6.45 -25.18
N ALA A 34 23.79 -5.87 -26.35
CA ALA A 34 24.11 -4.48 -26.59
C ALA A 34 23.52 -3.69 -25.42
N ALA A 35 24.37 -2.86 -24.81
CA ALA A 35 23.93 -1.95 -23.77
C ALA A 35 22.69 -1.23 -24.33
N SER A 36 21.55 -1.45 -23.70
CA SER A 36 20.33 -0.71 -23.98
C SER A 36 20.73 0.76 -23.95
N GLU A 37 20.51 1.46 -25.05
CA GLU A 37 20.62 2.92 -25.06
C GLU A 37 19.86 3.41 -23.85
N ALA A 38 20.51 4.13 -22.97
CA ALA A 38 19.94 4.61 -21.73
C ALA A 38 18.60 5.27 -22.07
N GLY A 39 17.52 4.68 -21.58
CA GLY A 39 16.19 5.24 -21.76
C GLY A 39 16.18 6.70 -21.29
N PRO A 40 15.24 7.53 -21.73
CA PRO A 40 15.27 8.95 -21.46
C PRO A 40 15.44 9.17 -19.95
N ARG A 41 16.50 9.91 -19.58
CA ARG A 41 16.78 10.26 -18.19
C ARG A 41 15.52 10.83 -17.59
N ILE A 42 15.11 10.32 -16.43
CA ILE A 42 13.99 10.85 -15.68
C ILE A 42 14.36 12.28 -15.26
N VAL A 43 13.79 13.23 -15.94
CA VAL A 43 13.84 14.64 -15.59
C VAL A 43 12.54 14.97 -14.90
N GLY A 44 12.58 15.66 -13.77
CA GLY A 44 11.40 15.93 -12.94
C GLY A 44 10.17 16.42 -13.69
N GLY A 45 9.01 16.27 -13.10
CA GLY A 45 7.67 16.43 -13.68
C GLY A 45 7.30 17.74 -14.38
N VAL A 46 8.21 18.73 -14.39
CA VAL A 46 8.14 19.87 -15.30
C VAL A 46 9.16 19.62 -16.40
N ALA A 47 8.70 19.41 -17.62
CA ALA A 47 9.53 19.13 -18.78
C ALA A 47 10.70 20.14 -18.86
N GLY A 48 11.93 19.64 -18.78
CA GLY A 48 13.15 20.45 -18.97
C GLY A 48 13.81 21.01 -17.71
N LEU A 49 13.29 20.75 -16.50
CA LEU A 49 14.02 21.13 -15.29
C LEU A 49 14.90 19.95 -14.83
N ALA A 50 16.21 20.18 -14.82
CA ALA A 50 17.14 19.29 -14.13
C ALA A 50 16.71 19.23 -12.65
N ILE A 51 16.66 18.02 -12.07
CA ILE A 51 16.49 17.87 -10.63
C ILE A 51 17.72 18.53 -10.00
N PRO A 52 17.54 19.55 -9.13
CA PRO A 52 18.68 20.11 -8.43
C PRO A 52 19.38 18.97 -7.67
N PRO A 53 20.70 18.89 -7.67
CA PRO A 53 21.38 17.98 -6.79
C PRO A 53 21.02 18.39 -5.36
N GLU A 54 20.22 17.53 -4.69
CA GLU A 54 19.88 17.68 -3.27
C GLU A 54 19.04 18.92 -2.92
N ASP A 55 17.72 18.85 -3.15
CA ASP A 55 16.78 19.70 -2.42
C ASP A 55 16.79 19.26 -0.94
N THR A 56 17.73 19.77 -0.18
CA THR A 56 17.81 19.58 1.27
C THR A 56 16.89 20.56 1.96
N VAL A 57 16.00 20.06 2.80
CA VAL A 57 15.37 20.91 3.81
C VAL A 57 16.43 21.17 4.88
N THR A 58 17.08 22.30 4.81
CA THR A 58 18.04 22.72 5.85
C THR A 58 17.29 23.00 7.15
N ALA A 59 17.95 22.72 8.29
CA ALA A 59 17.44 23.11 9.60
C ALA A 59 17.20 24.63 9.61
N GLY A 60 15.98 25.03 9.48
CA GLY A 60 15.52 26.39 9.26
C GLY A 60 14.22 26.68 10.02
N PRO A 61 13.51 27.75 9.67
CA PRO A 61 12.25 28.08 10.30
C PRO A 61 11.26 26.92 10.22
N ALA A 62 10.24 26.96 11.07
CA ALA A 62 9.18 25.97 11.12
C ALA A 62 8.68 25.61 9.72
N ILE A 63 8.51 24.32 9.46
CA ILE A 63 7.91 23.85 8.22
C ILE A 63 6.45 24.26 8.24
N VAL A 64 6.01 24.94 7.20
CA VAL A 64 4.64 25.42 7.05
C VAL A 64 4.00 24.77 5.85
N GLN A 65 2.70 24.61 5.94
CA GLN A 65 1.84 24.13 4.89
C GLN A 65 2.00 24.89 3.58
N ALA A 66 2.04 24.16 2.49
CA ALA A 66 1.90 24.71 1.15
C ALA A 66 0.42 24.81 0.75
N SER A 67 0.09 25.72 -0.16
CA SER A 67 -1.18 25.58 -0.90
C SER A 67 -1.08 24.39 -1.87
N VAL A 68 -2.22 23.88 -2.32
CA VAL A 68 -2.28 22.78 -3.30
C VAL A 68 -1.39 23.09 -4.53
N ASP A 69 -1.48 24.29 -5.08
CA ASP A 69 -0.65 24.72 -6.22
C ASP A 69 0.87 24.75 -5.90
N GLN A 70 1.23 25.09 -4.68
CA GLN A 70 2.63 25.10 -4.26
C GLN A 70 3.15 23.68 -4.06
N GLU A 71 2.33 22.81 -3.48
CA GLU A 71 2.65 21.42 -3.28
C GLU A 71 2.84 20.68 -4.60
N LEU A 72 1.90 20.83 -5.56
CA LEU A 72 2.01 20.23 -6.90
C LEU A 72 3.33 20.57 -7.60
N ARG A 73 3.90 21.75 -7.35
CA ARG A 73 5.21 22.16 -7.89
C ARG A 73 6.39 21.49 -7.21
N ARG A 74 6.21 20.90 -6.02
CA ARG A 74 7.24 20.21 -5.24
C ARG A 74 7.41 18.75 -5.64
N PHE A 75 6.50 18.19 -6.41
CA PHE A 75 6.62 16.83 -6.90
C PHE A 75 7.60 16.69 -8.05
N ARG A 76 8.25 15.54 -8.11
CA ARG A 76 9.09 15.08 -9.22
C ARG A 76 8.55 13.74 -9.72
N LEU A 77 8.24 13.72 -11.01
CA LEU A 77 7.60 12.61 -11.72
C LEU A 77 8.46 12.21 -12.92
N PRO A 78 8.33 10.98 -13.43
CA PRO A 78 8.85 10.63 -14.73
C PRO A 78 8.26 11.51 -15.84
N PRO A 79 8.98 11.71 -16.97
CA PRO A 79 8.46 12.49 -18.09
C PRO A 79 7.13 11.94 -18.62
N GLY A 80 6.21 12.83 -18.93
CA GLY A 80 4.89 12.48 -19.47
C GLY A 80 3.81 12.23 -18.43
N TYR A 81 4.14 12.20 -17.15
CA TYR A 81 3.17 12.11 -16.06
C TYR A 81 2.88 13.48 -15.45
N ARG A 82 1.68 13.61 -14.91
CA ARG A 82 1.25 14.76 -14.11
C ARG A 82 0.47 14.28 -12.90
N LEU A 83 0.46 15.07 -11.83
CA LEU A 83 -0.45 14.93 -10.71
C LEU A 83 -1.55 15.98 -10.83
N GLU A 84 -2.77 15.57 -10.54
CA GLU A 84 -3.94 16.44 -10.47
C GLU A 84 -4.58 16.26 -9.08
N PRO A 85 -5.00 17.35 -8.42
CA PRO A 85 -5.73 17.24 -7.17
C PRO A 85 -7.14 16.75 -7.50
N VAL A 86 -7.61 15.74 -6.77
CA VAL A 86 -8.96 15.17 -6.92
C VAL A 86 -9.86 15.70 -5.80
N LEU A 87 -9.43 15.50 -4.56
CA LEU A 87 -10.08 16.00 -3.37
C LEU A 87 -9.03 16.67 -2.47
N THR A 88 -9.42 17.75 -1.84
CA THR A 88 -8.57 18.48 -0.88
C THR A 88 -9.43 18.98 0.28
N GLU A 89 -8.81 19.44 1.35
CA GLU A 89 -9.54 20.13 2.40
C GLU A 89 -10.31 21.36 1.84
N PRO A 90 -11.55 21.60 2.22
CA PRO A 90 -12.28 21.01 3.35
C PRO A 90 -13.13 19.77 3.00
N ALA A 91 -13.16 19.30 1.76
CA ALA A 91 -13.99 18.17 1.37
C ALA A 91 -13.57 16.86 2.07
N ILE A 92 -12.27 16.71 2.33
CA ILE A 92 -11.67 15.64 3.14
C ILE A 92 -10.72 16.25 4.17
N LYS A 93 -10.35 15.45 5.19
CA LYS A 93 -9.35 15.83 6.18
C LYS A 93 -8.60 14.62 6.70
N GLU A 94 -7.27 14.63 6.62
CA GLU A 94 -6.40 13.53 7.10
C GLU A 94 -6.78 12.17 6.48
N PRO A 95 -6.87 12.09 5.14
CA PRO A 95 -7.23 10.86 4.46
C PRO A 95 -6.17 9.79 4.69
N ALA A 96 -6.60 8.56 4.95
CA ALA A 96 -5.70 7.46 5.27
C ALA A 96 -5.94 6.19 4.45
N ALA A 97 -7.12 6.01 3.89
CA ALA A 97 -7.44 4.95 2.96
C ALA A 97 -8.58 5.37 2.02
N ILE A 98 -8.58 4.81 0.82
CA ILE A 98 -9.62 5.05 -0.18
C ILE A 98 -10.18 3.74 -0.72
N ALA A 99 -11.44 3.75 -1.13
CA ALA A 99 -12.06 2.63 -1.82
C ALA A 99 -13.12 3.12 -2.79
N PHE A 100 -13.23 2.46 -3.94
CA PHE A 100 -14.29 2.69 -4.91
C PHE A 100 -15.35 1.62 -4.81
N ASP A 101 -16.61 2.00 -4.90
CA ASP A 101 -17.69 1.02 -5.04
C ASP A 101 -17.99 0.68 -6.51
N GLY A 102 -18.96 -0.22 -6.71
CA GLY A 102 -19.35 -0.64 -8.06
C GLY A 102 -20.02 0.44 -8.90
N ASN A 103 -20.40 1.58 -8.33
CA ASN A 103 -20.96 2.73 -9.01
C ASN A 103 -19.91 3.82 -9.32
N GLY A 104 -18.66 3.61 -8.88
CA GLY A 104 -17.59 4.58 -9.04
C GLY A 104 -17.51 5.64 -7.95
N ARG A 105 -18.34 5.54 -6.89
CA ARG A 105 -18.27 6.45 -5.75
C ARG A 105 -17.00 6.22 -4.97
N LEU A 106 -16.33 7.29 -4.59
CA LEU A 106 -15.11 7.29 -3.80
C LEU A 106 -15.43 7.40 -2.31
N PHE A 107 -15.03 6.42 -1.55
CA PHE A 107 -15.06 6.47 -0.08
C PHE A 107 -13.67 6.80 0.44
N VAL A 108 -13.60 7.77 1.34
CA VAL A 108 -12.35 8.20 2.00
C VAL A 108 -12.46 7.96 3.50
N LEU A 109 -11.53 7.18 4.02
CA LEU A 109 -11.37 6.98 5.47
C LEU A 109 -10.45 8.06 6.01
N GLU A 110 -10.89 8.78 7.05
CA GLU A 110 -10.23 9.94 7.62
C GLU A 110 -9.83 9.69 9.08
N LEU A 111 -8.52 9.72 9.37
CA LEU A 111 -7.95 9.49 10.71
C LEU A 111 -7.77 10.82 11.46
N ARG A 112 -8.85 11.54 11.70
CA ARG A 112 -8.87 12.90 12.27
C ARG A 112 -8.31 13.03 13.69
N GLY A 113 -8.10 11.92 14.39
CA GLY A 113 -7.48 11.89 15.73
C GLY A 113 -6.00 11.51 15.71
N TYR A 114 -5.47 10.98 14.61
CA TYR A 114 -4.12 10.43 14.54
C TYR A 114 -3.05 11.50 14.74
N MET A 115 -2.23 11.34 15.79
CA MET A 115 -1.04 12.16 16.05
C MET A 115 -1.30 13.67 15.88
N GLN A 116 -2.35 14.18 16.51
CA GLN A 116 -2.68 15.61 16.48
C GLN A 116 -1.62 16.48 17.15
N ASP A 117 -0.87 15.87 18.05
CA ASP A 117 0.36 16.41 18.63
C ASP A 117 1.39 15.30 18.85
N ALA A 118 2.57 15.66 19.33
CA ALA A 118 3.65 14.73 19.56
C ALA A 118 3.43 13.80 20.78
N ASP A 119 2.39 14.01 21.55
CA ASP A 119 2.00 13.19 22.70
C ASP A 119 0.79 12.28 22.35
N ALA A 120 0.31 12.30 21.08
CA ALA A 120 -0.86 11.55 20.60
C ALA A 120 -2.14 11.86 21.40
N THR A 121 -2.32 13.10 21.81
CA THR A 121 -3.48 13.52 22.59
C THR A 121 -4.76 13.35 21.77
N GLY A 122 -5.75 12.64 22.32
CA GLY A 122 -7.04 12.43 21.66
C GLY A 122 -7.03 11.44 20.50
N GLU A 123 -5.96 10.66 20.31
CA GLU A 123 -5.83 9.71 19.19
C GLU A 123 -6.96 8.66 19.14
N LEU A 124 -7.52 8.32 20.30
CA LEU A 124 -8.65 7.40 20.44
C LEU A 124 -9.98 8.11 20.72
N ASP A 125 -10.07 9.41 20.47
CA ASP A 125 -11.35 10.11 20.51
C ASP A 125 -12.20 9.72 19.26
N PRO A 126 -13.54 9.68 19.39
CA PRO A 126 -14.42 9.29 18.29
C PRO A 126 -14.62 10.44 17.28
N VAL A 127 -13.55 10.85 16.63
CA VAL A 127 -13.51 11.97 15.67
C VAL A 127 -13.25 11.53 14.22
N GLY A 128 -12.92 10.24 14.04
CA GLY A 128 -12.71 9.65 12.70
C GLY A 128 -14.02 9.56 11.93
N GLN A 129 -13.93 9.60 10.61
CA GLN A 129 -15.10 9.45 9.74
C GLN A 129 -14.76 8.72 8.45
N ILE A 130 -15.80 8.31 7.73
CA ILE A 130 -15.72 7.87 6.33
C ILE A 130 -16.63 8.80 5.54
N SER A 131 -16.06 9.51 4.58
CA SER A 131 -16.80 10.35 3.63
C SER A 131 -17.02 9.61 2.30
N MET A 132 -18.08 9.97 1.59
CA MET A 132 -18.43 9.47 0.26
C MET A 132 -18.51 10.64 -0.71
N HIS A 133 -17.94 10.45 -1.88
CA HIS A 133 -17.85 11.47 -2.92
C HIS A 133 -18.29 10.89 -4.25
N GLU A 134 -19.00 11.70 -5.04
CA GLU A 134 -19.50 11.30 -6.36
C GLU A 134 -19.08 12.32 -7.42
N ASP A 135 -18.53 11.81 -8.50
CA ASP A 135 -18.32 12.50 -9.78
C ASP A 135 -19.56 12.21 -10.64
N VAL A 136 -20.52 13.15 -10.64
CA VAL A 136 -21.86 12.92 -11.17
C VAL A 136 -21.88 12.90 -12.69
N ASP A 137 -21.02 13.67 -13.33
CA ASP A 137 -20.97 13.79 -14.79
C ASP A 137 -19.73 13.08 -15.41
N ASN A 138 -18.91 12.45 -14.60
CA ASN A 138 -17.69 11.70 -14.96
C ASN A 138 -16.63 12.55 -15.65
N ASP A 139 -16.46 13.79 -15.21
CA ASP A 139 -15.43 14.69 -15.71
C ASP A 139 -14.10 14.62 -14.91
N GLY A 140 -14.09 13.88 -13.80
CA GLY A 140 -12.96 13.72 -12.88
C GLY A 140 -12.99 14.69 -11.70
N VAL A 141 -14.05 15.49 -11.57
CA VAL A 141 -14.31 16.36 -10.43
C VAL A 141 -15.46 15.79 -9.61
N TYR A 142 -15.30 15.75 -8.31
CA TYR A 142 -16.33 15.26 -7.40
C TYR A 142 -17.22 16.42 -6.94
N GLU A 143 -18.48 16.48 -7.39
CA GLU A 143 -19.42 17.55 -7.06
C GLU A 143 -20.13 17.34 -5.74
N THR A 144 -20.30 16.08 -5.32
CA THR A 144 -21.04 15.78 -4.10
C THR A 144 -20.13 15.19 -3.02
N HIS A 145 -20.35 15.63 -1.78
CA HIS A 145 -19.58 15.24 -0.62
C HIS A 145 -20.51 14.94 0.55
N HIS A 146 -20.49 13.69 1.02
CA HIS A 146 -21.32 13.24 2.13
C HIS A 146 -20.45 12.69 3.25
N VAL A 147 -20.80 12.95 4.50
CA VAL A 147 -20.27 12.22 5.65
C VAL A 147 -21.07 10.93 5.77
N PHE A 148 -20.55 9.84 5.25
CA PHE A 148 -21.23 8.55 5.22
C PHE A 148 -21.35 7.91 6.62
N VAL A 149 -20.25 7.94 7.39
CA VAL A 149 -20.21 7.53 8.82
C VAL A 149 -19.28 8.46 9.56
N ASP A 150 -19.70 8.94 10.73
CA ASP A 150 -18.90 9.75 11.63
C ASP A 150 -18.80 9.14 13.04
N GLY A 151 -18.03 9.79 13.91
CA GLY A 151 -17.89 9.37 15.30
C GLY A 151 -17.14 8.05 15.48
N LEU A 152 -16.25 7.71 14.56
CA LEU A 152 -15.45 6.48 14.61
C LEU A 152 -14.16 6.70 15.43
N VAL A 153 -13.81 5.69 16.23
CA VAL A 153 -12.53 5.64 16.94
C VAL A 153 -11.46 5.01 16.05
N PHE A 154 -10.61 5.83 15.44
CA PHE A 154 -9.49 5.40 14.62
C PHE A 154 -9.89 4.25 13.67
N PRO A 155 -10.74 4.49 12.65
CA PRO A 155 -11.23 3.43 11.77
C PRO A 155 -10.10 2.75 11.00
N ARG A 156 -10.24 1.44 10.75
CA ARG A 156 -9.14 0.59 10.27
C ARG A 156 -9.17 0.29 8.78
N PHE A 157 -10.31 0.41 8.17
CA PHE A 157 -10.51 0.23 6.73
C PHE A 157 -11.87 0.76 6.30
N VAL A 158 -12.04 0.95 5.02
CA VAL A 158 -13.32 1.09 4.35
C VAL A 158 -13.39 0.08 3.21
N MET A 159 -14.40 -0.77 3.18
CA MET A 159 -14.62 -1.73 2.13
C MET A 159 -16.08 -1.68 1.65
N PRO A 160 -16.37 -1.22 0.43
CA PRO A 160 -17.70 -1.29 -0.15
C PRO A 160 -18.25 -2.72 -0.15
N PHE A 161 -19.50 -2.90 0.29
CA PHE A 161 -20.11 -4.21 0.47
C PHE A 161 -21.58 -4.23 0.04
N GLY A 162 -21.81 -4.54 -1.23
CA GLY A 162 -23.14 -4.49 -1.84
C GLY A 162 -23.58 -3.05 -2.13
N ALA A 163 -24.86 -2.86 -2.41
CA ALA A 163 -25.41 -1.55 -2.69
C ALA A 163 -25.47 -0.69 -1.43
N ASN A 164 -25.03 0.55 -1.52
CA ASN A 164 -25.11 1.58 -0.48
C ASN A 164 -24.62 1.13 0.91
N SER A 165 -23.63 0.25 0.96
CA SER A 165 -23.10 -0.24 2.23
C SER A 165 -21.58 -0.31 2.20
N ILE A 166 -20.98 -0.15 3.37
CA ILE A 166 -19.56 -0.41 3.60
C ILE A 166 -19.37 -1.31 4.82
N LEU A 167 -18.25 -1.99 4.87
CA LEU A 167 -17.71 -2.60 6.08
C LEU A 167 -16.60 -1.72 6.62
N THR A 168 -16.58 -1.56 7.93
CA THR A 168 -15.47 -0.93 8.67
C THR A 168 -15.40 -1.48 10.09
N MET A 169 -14.31 -1.20 10.77
CA MET A 169 -14.13 -1.46 12.20
C MET A 169 -13.30 -0.36 12.83
N GLU A 170 -13.37 -0.28 14.16
CA GLU A 170 -12.64 0.68 14.97
C GLU A 170 -11.42 0.03 15.63
N SER A 171 -10.46 0.84 16.02
CA SER A 171 -9.28 0.36 16.75
C SER A 171 -9.66 -0.11 18.15
N ASN A 172 -8.93 -1.13 18.64
CA ASN A 172 -9.13 -1.80 19.91
C ASN A 172 -10.47 -2.57 20.04
N GLU A 173 -11.23 -2.71 18.96
CA GLU A 173 -12.48 -3.45 18.92
C GLU A 173 -12.29 -4.82 18.25
N ASP A 174 -13.23 -5.73 18.52
CA ASP A 174 -13.25 -7.10 17.96
C ASP A 174 -14.24 -7.23 16.80
N GLU A 175 -15.13 -6.26 16.64
CA GLU A 175 -16.25 -6.31 15.74
C GLU A 175 -15.99 -5.57 14.45
N VAL A 176 -16.42 -6.17 13.35
CA VAL A 176 -16.61 -5.52 12.05
C VAL A 176 -18.09 -5.22 11.90
N TYR A 177 -18.44 -4.01 11.51
CA TYR A 177 -19.81 -3.60 11.26
C TYR A 177 -20.04 -3.29 9.79
N ARG A 178 -21.25 -3.57 9.34
CA ARG A 178 -21.82 -3.10 8.10
C ARG A 178 -22.61 -1.82 8.38
N PHE A 179 -22.30 -0.78 7.68
CA PHE A 179 -23.04 0.48 7.66
C PHE A 179 -23.75 0.60 6.31
N THR A 180 -25.05 0.88 6.35
CA THR A 180 -25.90 0.95 5.16
C THR A 180 -26.68 2.27 5.15
N ASP A 181 -26.67 2.94 4.03
CA ASP A 181 -27.59 4.01 3.69
C ASP A 181 -28.84 3.37 3.07
N THR A 182 -29.98 3.42 3.79
CA THR A 182 -31.21 2.74 3.37
C THR A 182 -32.18 3.65 2.63
N ASP A 183 -32.04 4.96 2.75
CA ASP A 183 -32.92 5.96 2.12
C ASP A 183 -32.27 6.74 0.97
N GLY A 184 -30.97 6.56 0.76
CA GLY A 184 -30.22 7.11 -0.38
C GLY A 184 -29.81 8.58 -0.22
N ASP A 185 -29.68 9.07 1.03
CA ASP A 185 -29.27 10.44 1.31
C ASP A 185 -27.75 10.63 1.39
N GLY A 186 -26.98 9.54 1.23
CA GLY A 186 -25.52 9.55 1.27
C GLY A 186 -24.95 9.39 2.68
N ARG A 187 -25.79 9.09 3.67
CA ARG A 187 -25.39 8.83 5.06
C ARG A 187 -25.92 7.48 5.52
N ALA A 188 -25.08 6.71 6.17
CA ALA A 188 -25.53 5.43 6.74
C ALA A 188 -26.46 5.65 7.94
N ASP A 189 -27.65 5.09 7.84
CA ASP A 189 -28.71 5.10 8.88
C ASP A 189 -28.88 3.76 9.57
N LYS A 190 -28.20 2.71 9.09
CA LYS A 190 -28.28 1.36 9.65
C LYS A 190 -26.88 0.80 9.93
N LYS A 191 -26.66 0.33 11.18
CA LYS A 191 -25.44 -0.35 11.61
C LYS A 191 -25.77 -1.79 11.99
N GLU A 192 -25.11 -2.78 11.36
CA GLU A 192 -25.32 -4.21 11.61
C GLU A 192 -23.98 -4.89 11.91
N LEU A 193 -23.97 -5.81 12.87
CA LEU A 193 -22.80 -6.62 13.14
C LEU A 193 -22.54 -7.56 11.96
N PHE A 194 -21.32 -7.50 11.41
CA PHE A 194 -20.91 -8.38 10.31
C PHE A 194 -20.13 -9.61 10.82
N THR A 195 -19.17 -9.42 11.71
CA THR A 195 -18.42 -10.50 12.35
C THR A 195 -17.78 -10.03 13.66
N THR A 196 -17.44 -10.99 14.53
CA THR A 196 -16.74 -10.76 15.81
C THR A 196 -15.39 -11.47 15.83
N HIS A 197 -14.60 -11.23 16.89
CA HIS A 197 -13.28 -11.83 17.08
C HIS A 197 -12.35 -11.60 15.88
N TYR A 198 -12.48 -10.43 15.28
CA TYR A 198 -11.70 -10.03 14.11
C TYR A 198 -10.51 -9.14 14.46
N GLY A 199 -10.69 -8.29 15.45
CA GLY A 199 -9.75 -7.27 15.85
C GLY A 199 -8.66 -7.75 16.79
N ARG A 200 -7.80 -6.82 17.09
CA ARG A 200 -6.79 -6.90 18.14
C ARG A 200 -6.63 -5.51 18.77
N SER A 201 -6.16 -5.46 19.99
CA SER A 201 -5.93 -4.20 20.71
C SER A 201 -4.44 -3.93 20.93
N GLY A 202 -4.13 -2.74 21.41
CA GLY A 202 -2.78 -2.31 21.75
C GLY A 202 -2.31 -1.13 20.92
N ASN A 203 -1.08 -1.21 20.42
CA ASN A 203 -0.50 -0.18 19.58
C ASN A 203 -1.34 0.04 18.30
N VAL A 204 -1.79 1.27 18.06
CA VAL A 204 -2.68 1.62 16.94
C VAL A 204 -2.03 1.39 15.56
N GLU A 205 -0.73 1.53 15.42
CA GLU A 205 -0.04 1.22 14.16
C GLU A 205 0.13 -0.28 13.93
N HIS A 206 -0.08 -1.13 14.96
CA HIS A 206 0.14 -2.57 14.91
C HIS A 206 -1.14 -3.38 15.09
N GLN A 207 -2.26 -2.84 14.65
CA GLN A 207 -3.53 -3.54 14.56
C GLN A 207 -3.85 -3.91 13.10
N GLN A 208 -4.81 -4.82 12.90
CA GLN A 208 -5.28 -5.15 11.57
C GLN A 208 -5.81 -3.89 10.87
N ALA A 209 -5.54 -3.79 9.58
CA ALA A 209 -6.04 -2.72 8.73
C ALA A 209 -6.35 -3.31 7.35
N PHE A 210 -7.15 -2.59 6.59
CA PHE A 210 -7.69 -3.03 5.31
C PHE A 210 -8.50 -4.32 5.42
N LEU A 211 -9.50 -4.42 4.61
CA LEU A 211 -10.23 -5.64 4.34
C LEU A 211 -10.37 -5.74 2.83
N TYR A 212 -9.75 -6.75 2.24
CA TYR A 212 -9.68 -6.92 0.80
C TYR A 212 -10.40 -8.20 0.37
N TRP A 213 -11.35 -8.09 -0.52
CA TRP A 213 -12.10 -9.23 -1.06
C TRP A 213 -11.38 -9.80 -2.28
N GLY A 214 -10.71 -10.92 -2.09
CA GLY A 214 -9.94 -11.59 -3.13
C GLY A 214 -10.81 -12.32 -4.17
N MET A 215 -10.23 -12.61 -5.35
CA MET A 215 -10.90 -13.37 -6.43
C MET A 215 -11.27 -14.81 -6.02
N ASP A 216 -10.65 -15.34 -4.99
CA ASP A 216 -11.01 -16.65 -4.39
C ASP A 216 -12.23 -16.59 -3.46
N ASN A 217 -12.89 -15.41 -3.41
CA ASN A 217 -14.04 -15.14 -2.56
C ASN A 217 -13.73 -15.17 -1.05
N TRP A 218 -12.49 -15.00 -0.66
CA TRP A 218 -12.07 -14.77 0.72
C TRP A 218 -11.68 -13.32 0.95
N MET A 219 -11.83 -12.87 2.18
CA MET A 219 -11.44 -11.53 2.62
C MET A 219 -10.19 -11.61 3.49
N TYR A 220 -9.24 -10.73 3.21
CA TYR A 220 -7.92 -10.68 3.82
C TYR A 220 -7.69 -9.35 4.49
N SER A 221 -6.96 -9.33 5.60
CA SER A 221 -6.50 -8.11 6.25
C SER A 221 -5.06 -8.22 6.72
N THR A 222 -4.45 -7.09 7.02
CA THR A 222 -3.12 -7.07 7.63
C THR A 222 -3.16 -7.70 9.02
N TYR A 223 -2.02 -8.13 9.53
CA TYR A 223 -1.81 -8.73 10.84
C TYR A 223 -2.58 -10.02 11.16
N ASN A 224 -3.77 -10.22 10.62
CA ASN A 224 -4.57 -11.41 10.91
C ASN A 224 -3.95 -12.67 10.29
N ALA A 225 -3.83 -13.72 11.10
CA ALA A 225 -3.38 -15.04 10.65
C ALA A 225 -4.57 -15.93 10.23
N PHE A 226 -5.61 -15.32 9.72
CA PHE A 226 -6.79 -15.98 9.18
C PHE A 226 -7.41 -15.12 8.07
N ARG A 227 -8.27 -15.77 7.27
CA ARG A 227 -9.13 -15.13 6.28
C ARG A 227 -10.59 -15.45 6.60
N ILE A 228 -11.50 -14.61 6.15
CA ILE A 228 -12.94 -14.79 6.33
C ILE A 228 -13.65 -14.85 4.98
N ARG A 229 -14.78 -15.52 4.94
CA ARG A 229 -15.67 -15.57 3.77
C ARG A 229 -17.10 -15.33 4.22
N TRP A 230 -17.75 -14.37 3.59
CA TRP A 230 -19.16 -14.17 3.76
C TRP A 230 -19.96 -15.25 2.99
N THR A 231 -20.98 -15.81 3.64
CA THR A 231 -21.97 -16.70 3.02
C THR A 231 -23.36 -16.31 3.52
N PRO A 232 -24.43 -16.71 2.82
CA PRO A 232 -25.80 -16.48 3.31
C PRO A 232 -26.08 -17.09 4.71
N ASP A 233 -25.35 -18.13 5.09
CA ASP A 233 -25.46 -18.82 6.37
C ASP A 233 -24.56 -18.28 7.47
N GLY A 234 -23.75 -17.25 7.16
CA GLY A 234 -22.83 -16.61 8.10
C GLY A 234 -21.38 -16.52 7.60
N ILE A 235 -20.49 -16.16 8.51
CA ILE A 235 -19.07 -15.96 8.21
C ILE A 235 -18.29 -17.24 8.46
N LEU A 236 -17.65 -17.74 7.42
CA LEU A 236 -16.64 -18.79 7.54
C LEU A 236 -15.27 -18.18 7.89
N ARG A 237 -14.45 -18.90 8.64
CA ARG A 237 -13.10 -18.49 9.01
C ARG A 237 -12.13 -19.64 8.80
N GLU A 238 -10.99 -19.34 8.18
CA GLU A 238 -9.89 -20.29 8.01
C GLU A 238 -8.57 -19.70 8.48
N PRO A 239 -7.71 -20.47 9.16
CA PRO A 239 -6.38 -20.02 9.52
C PRO A 239 -5.51 -19.86 8.27
N THR A 240 -4.65 -18.83 8.29
CA THR A 240 -3.57 -18.59 7.34
C THR A 240 -2.25 -18.45 8.11
N GLY A 241 -1.14 -18.22 7.42
CA GLY A 241 0.08 -17.78 8.07
C GLY A 241 0.02 -16.29 8.43
N SER A 242 0.90 -15.87 9.36
CA SER A 242 1.08 -14.45 9.65
C SER A 242 1.66 -13.73 8.43
N ASN A 243 1.04 -12.62 8.02
CA ASN A 243 1.51 -11.82 6.88
C ASN A 243 2.45 -10.67 7.29
N ARG A 244 2.51 -10.32 8.58
CA ARG A 244 3.33 -9.23 9.13
C ARG A 244 3.08 -7.85 8.47
N ALA A 245 2.01 -7.72 7.71
CA ALA A 245 1.65 -6.47 7.08
C ALA A 245 1.04 -5.50 8.08
N GLN A 246 1.08 -4.22 7.77
CA GLN A 246 0.64 -3.17 8.66
C GLN A 246 -0.46 -2.31 8.03
N TRP A 247 -0.23 -1.76 6.84
CA TRP A 247 -1.17 -0.87 6.18
C TRP A 247 -1.13 -1.05 4.67
N GLY A 248 -2.04 -1.86 4.14
CA GLY A 248 -2.20 -2.12 2.71
C GLY A 248 -2.33 -3.59 2.35
N VAL A 249 -3.39 -3.93 1.62
CA VAL A 249 -3.64 -5.25 1.03
C VAL A 249 -4.21 -5.07 -0.37
N THR A 250 -3.65 -5.75 -1.33
CA THR A 250 -4.14 -5.82 -2.71
C THR A 250 -3.96 -7.23 -3.29
N GLN A 251 -4.25 -7.42 -4.55
CA GLN A 251 -4.17 -8.69 -5.24
C GLN A 251 -3.61 -8.50 -6.66
N ASP A 252 -2.80 -9.43 -7.14
CA ASP A 252 -2.39 -9.44 -8.55
C ASP A 252 -3.44 -10.08 -9.47
N ASN A 253 -3.15 -10.11 -10.77
CA ASN A 253 -4.07 -10.62 -11.77
C ASN A 253 -4.25 -12.15 -11.72
N GLU A 254 -3.35 -12.84 -11.05
CA GLU A 254 -3.37 -14.29 -10.83
C GLU A 254 -4.06 -14.69 -9.52
N GLY A 255 -4.53 -13.71 -8.74
CA GLY A 255 -5.21 -13.94 -7.46
C GLY A 255 -4.28 -14.04 -6.25
N LYS A 256 -2.99 -13.78 -6.41
CA LYS A 256 -2.05 -13.75 -5.30
C LYS A 256 -2.25 -12.46 -4.48
N ILE A 257 -2.43 -12.63 -3.17
CA ILE A 257 -2.60 -11.50 -2.25
C ILE A 257 -1.24 -10.89 -1.90
N TRP A 258 -1.18 -9.58 -1.96
CA TRP A 258 -0.01 -8.77 -1.62
C TRP A 258 -0.30 -7.91 -0.40
N PHE A 259 0.64 -7.90 0.53
CA PHE A 259 0.56 -7.15 1.78
C PHE A 259 1.68 -6.12 1.85
N GLN A 260 1.40 -4.95 2.40
CA GLN A 260 2.43 -3.95 2.66
C GLN A 260 2.92 -4.03 4.09
N GLY A 261 4.19 -4.40 4.26
CA GLY A 261 4.84 -4.54 5.55
C GLY A 261 5.41 -3.21 6.05
N GLY A 262 4.73 -2.53 6.97
CA GLY A 262 5.15 -1.24 7.48
C GLY A 262 6.49 -1.27 8.21
N ALA A 263 6.61 -2.11 9.22
CA ALA A 263 7.80 -2.15 10.08
C ALA A 263 9.10 -2.62 9.37
N SER A 264 8.98 -3.41 8.33
CA SER A 264 10.11 -3.80 7.48
C SER A 264 10.30 -2.87 6.29
N GLY A 265 9.31 -2.03 6.02
CA GLY A 265 9.28 -1.16 4.86
C GLY A 265 9.24 -1.89 3.52
N LEU A 266 8.87 -3.15 3.50
CA LEU A 266 8.97 -3.99 2.32
C LEU A 266 7.64 -4.70 2.04
N PRO A 267 7.23 -4.79 0.76
CA PRO A 267 6.08 -5.59 0.37
C PRO A 267 6.32 -7.07 0.69
N SER A 268 5.25 -7.73 1.09
CA SER A 268 5.22 -9.18 1.24
C SER A 268 4.06 -9.75 0.46
N TYR A 269 4.18 -10.97 -0.01
CA TYR A 269 3.11 -11.68 -0.65
C TYR A 269 2.93 -13.05 -0.03
N PHE A 270 1.69 -13.46 0.01
CA PHE A 270 1.30 -14.72 0.61
C PHE A 270 1.25 -15.79 -0.48
N GLN A 271 2.17 -16.73 -0.46
CA GLN A 271 2.23 -17.71 -1.53
C GLN A 271 1.28 -18.89 -1.35
N PHE A 272 0.82 -19.19 -0.18
CA PHE A 272 -0.24 -20.18 0.19
C PHE A 272 -0.23 -20.29 1.71
N PRO A 273 -1.30 -20.80 2.36
CA PRO A 273 -1.19 -21.36 3.70
C PRO A 273 -0.41 -22.66 3.64
N ILE A 274 0.89 -22.56 3.36
CA ILE A 274 1.73 -23.75 3.26
C ILE A 274 2.08 -24.16 4.68
N HIS A 275 1.47 -25.21 5.13
CA HIS A 275 1.90 -25.96 6.32
C HIS A 275 3.08 -26.89 6.01
N TYR A 276 3.95 -26.53 5.10
CA TYR A 276 5.16 -27.27 4.80
C TYR A 276 6.31 -26.65 5.56
N GLY A 277 6.75 -27.21 6.64
CA GLY A 277 7.99 -26.93 7.31
C GLY A 277 8.58 -25.51 7.15
N ASN A 278 9.70 -25.27 7.73
CA ASN A 278 10.43 -24.01 7.56
C ASN A 278 11.13 -24.01 6.19
N TYR A 279 10.57 -23.27 5.24
CA TYR A 279 11.31 -22.88 4.05
C TYR A 279 11.97 -21.53 4.29
N ASP A 280 13.30 -21.51 4.29
CA ASP A 280 14.03 -20.27 4.00
C ASP A 280 13.87 -19.98 2.53
N VAL A 281 12.93 -19.11 2.20
CA VAL A 281 12.80 -18.56 0.85
C VAL A 281 13.82 -17.43 0.73
N ASP A 282 14.63 -17.46 -0.31
CA ASP A 282 15.49 -16.32 -0.68
C ASP A 282 14.69 -15.03 -0.66
N GLN A 283 15.31 -13.95 -0.18
CA GLN A 283 14.67 -12.64 -0.16
C GLN A 283 14.22 -12.27 -1.57
N PRO A 284 12.95 -11.88 -1.76
CA PRO A 284 12.41 -11.60 -3.08
C PRO A 284 12.88 -10.27 -3.67
N TYR A 285 13.78 -9.58 -3.01
CA TYR A 285 14.19 -8.22 -3.36
C TYR A 285 15.51 -8.22 -4.11
N ALA A 286 15.58 -7.44 -5.20
CA ALA A 286 16.84 -7.14 -5.87
C ALA A 286 17.79 -6.38 -4.95
N ASP A 287 19.10 -6.50 -5.20
CA ASP A 287 20.11 -5.76 -4.46
C ASP A 287 19.82 -4.25 -4.50
N GLY A 288 19.92 -3.60 -3.35
CA GLY A 288 19.63 -2.17 -3.20
C GLY A 288 18.14 -1.79 -3.21
N PHE A 289 17.22 -2.74 -3.34
CA PHE A 289 15.77 -2.47 -3.33
C PHE A 289 15.31 -1.66 -2.11
N LYS A 290 15.92 -1.88 -0.95
CA LYS A 290 15.58 -1.19 0.29
C LYS A 290 15.96 0.29 0.33
N VAL A 291 16.79 0.76 -0.60
CA VAL A 291 17.30 2.13 -0.63
C VAL A 291 16.26 3.06 -1.23
N PRO A 292 15.67 4.00 -0.48
CA PRO A 292 14.77 5.01 -1.03
C PRO A 292 15.55 6.21 -1.57
N TYR A 293 15.02 6.84 -2.60
CA TYR A 293 15.60 8.01 -3.24
C TYR A 293 14.72 9.26 -3.04
N GLY A 294 14.39 9.54 -1.76
CA GLY A 294 13.63 10.73 -1.36
C GLY A 294 14.38 12.03 -1.61
N LEU A 295 13.66 13.13 -1.69
CA LEU A 295 14.20 14.49 -1.90
C LEU A 295 14.18 15.33 -0.63
N ALA A 296 13.19 15.18 0.23
CA ALA A 296 13.10 15.93 1.48
C ALA A 296 13.96 15.30 2.58
N GLY A 297 14.72 16.11 3.30
CA GLY A 297 15.70 15.67 4.28
C GLY A 297 15.50 16.28 5.67
N VAL A 298 14.33 16.12 6.31
CA VAL A 298 14.10 16.61 7.69
C VAL A 298 14.58 15.63 8.77
N GLY A 299 14.88 14.40 8.41
CA GLY A 299 15.40 13.38 9.32
C GLY A 299 14.42 12.98 10.44
N ASP A 300 13.11 13.09 10.18
CA ASP A 300 12.01 12.81 11.11
C ASP A 300 11.57 11.34 11.10
N PHE A 301 12.50 10.46 11.34
CA PHE A 301 12.25 9.00 11.32
C PHE A 301 12.74 8.33 12.59
N GLN A 302 12.01 7.29 12.97
CA GLN A 302 12.16 6.54 14.21
C GLN A 302 13.55 5.92 14.43
N PRO A 303 14.19 5.28 13.43
CA PRO A 303 15.50 4.68 13.69
C PRO A 303 16.59 5.69 14.07
N GLY A 304 16.31 6.99 13.93
CA GLY A 304 17.23 8.06 14.31
C GLY A 304 18.41 8.22 13.35
N PRO A 305 19.54 8.76 13.83
CA PRO A 305 20.65 9.18 12.95
C PRO A 305 21.25 8.08 12.10
N GLY A 306 21.21 6.82 12.58
CA GLY A 306 21.73 5.66 11.84
C GLY A 306 20.96 5.34 10.56
N ALA A 307 19.72 5.80 10.44
CA ALA A 307 18.88 5.60 9.27
C ALA A 307 18.92 6.78 8.29
N SER A 308 19.75 7.81 8.55
CA SER A 308 19.83 8.99 7.68
C SER A 308 21.12 9.07 6.88
N ARG A 309 21.00 9.61 5.69
CA ARG A 309 22.13 10.11 4.89
C ARG A 309 22.60 11.47 5.39
N PRO A 310 23.79 11.93 4.99
CA PRO A 310 24.29 13.27 5.36
C PRO A 310 23.34 14.42 5.00
N ASN A 311 22.56 14.27 3.94
CA ASN A 311 21.55 15.26 3.51
C ASN A 311 20.21 15.15 4.27
N GLY A 312 20.10 14.29 5.30
CA GLY A 312 18.91 14.11 6.11
C GLY A 312 17.82 13.23 5.49
N THR A 313 18.03 12.65 4.31
CA THR A 313 17.07 11.68 3.74
C THR A 313 17.25 10.30 4.35
N LEU A 314 16.17 9.51 4.32
CA LEU A 314 16.16 8.13 4.80
C LEU A 314 17.08 7.25 3.93
N ASN A 315 17.89 6.39 4.54
CA ASN A 315 18.83 5.51 3.83
C ASN A 315 18.28 4.10 3.58
N GLU A 316 17.21 3.73 4.24
CA GLU A 316 16.50 2.45 4.08
C GLU A 316 15.00 2.66 4.30
N VAL A 317 14.14 2.02 3.52
CA VAL A 317 12.69 2.08 3.71
C VAL A 317 12.28 1.50 5.08
N THR A 318 11.36 2.18 5.78
CA THR A 318 11.02 1.85 7.18
C THR A 318 9.53 1.86 7.49
N GLY A 319 8.72 2.61 6.76
CA GLY A 319 7.34 2.92 7.12
C GLY A 319 6.36 2.82 5.97
N SER A 320 6.57 1.92 5.02
CA SER A 320 5.72 1.80 3.84
C SER A 320 4.26 1.58 4.19
N ALA A 321 3.37 2.26 3.46
CA ALA A 321 1.93 2.24 3.67
C ALA A 321 1.19 2.30 2.34
N GLY A 322 0.00 1.68 2.30
CA GLY A 322 -0.82 1.59 1.10
C GLY A 322 -0.18 0.78 -0.01
N ASN A 323 -0.97 0.17 -0.84
CA ASN A 323 -0.45 -0.56 -2.00
C ASN A 323 -1.54 -0.83 -3.03
N ASP A 324 -1.13 -0.89 -4.30
CA ASP A 324 -1.97 -1.40 -5.37
C ASP A 324 -1.14 -2.11 -6.44
N ILE A 325 -1.77 -3.03 -7.16
CA ILE A 325 -1.31 -3.54 -8.46
C ILE A 325 -2.07 -2.78 -9.53
N PHE A 326 -1.39 -1.90 -10.25
CA PHE A 326 -2.05 -1.03 -11.22
C PHE A 326 -2.69 -1.81 -12.39
N ARG A 327 -3.95 -1.50 -12.68
CA ARG A 327 -4.78 -2.13 -13.72
C ARG A 327 -5.46 -1.14 -14.65
N GLY A 328 -5.17 0.13 -14.46
CA GLY A 328 -5.81 1.21 -15.22
C GLY A 328 -5.40 1.22 -16.70
N HIS A 329 -6.15 1.96 -17.49
CA HIS A 329 -5.96 2.03 -18.94
C HIS A 329 -5.62 3.44 -19.44
N ARG A 330 -5.63 4.45 -18.57
CA ARG A 330 -5.30 5.85 -18.94
C ARG A 330 -3.83 6.22 -18.70
N LEU A 331 -3.08 5.37 -18.01
CA LEU A 331 -1.63 5.51 -17.88
C LEU A 331 -0.92 4.55 -18.84
N PRO A 332 0.38 4.74 -19.10
CA PRO A 332 1.14 3.86 -20.00
C PRO A 332 1.01 2.37 -19.66
N ALA A 333 0.87 1.55 -20.68
CA ALA A 333 0.59 0.12 -20.53
C ALA A 333 1.67 -0.68 -19.77
N ASP A 334 2.89 -0.17 -19.73
CA ASP A 334 4.01 -0.77 -18.98
C ASP A 334 3.86 -0.62 -17.45
N LEU A 335 2.86 0.13 -16.96
CA LEU A 335 2.51 0.17 -15.55
C LEU A 335 1.59 -0.98 -15.13
N VAL A 336 0.86 -1.57 -16.10
CA VAL A 336 -0.14 -2.60 -15.78
C VAL A 336 0.53 -3.84 -15.21
N GLY A 337 0.04 -4.29 -14.05
CA GLY A 337 0.60 -5.41 -13.30
C GLY A 337 1.78 -5.05 -12.40
N HIS A 338 2.27 -3.81 -12.44
CA HIS A 338 3.29 -3.36 -11.50
C HIS A 338 2.67 -3.03 -10.14
N TYR A 339 3.44 -3.30 -9.10
CA TYR A 339 3.08 -3.02 -7.73
C TYR A 339 3.51 -1.61 -7.33
N PHE A 340 2.61 -0.86 -6.73
CA PHE A 340 2.86 0.48 -6.22
C PHE A 340 2.65 0.52 -4.72
N TYR A 341 3.47 1.28 -4.01
CA TYR A 341 3.28 1.57 -2.60
C TYR A 341 3.82 2.93 -2.19
N GLY A 342 3.22 3.51 -1.16
CA GLY A 342 3.70 4.71 -0.51
C GLY A 342 4.79 4.43 0.51
N GLU A 343 5.72 5.35 0.67
CA GLU A 343 6.65 5.39 1.80
C GLU A 343 6.60 6.81 2.41
N PRO A 344 5.68 7.02 3.36
CA PRO A 344 5.41 8.35 3.89
C PRO A 344 6.60 8.96 4.64
N VAL A 345 7.49 8.15 5.21
CA VAL A 345 8.69 8.64 5.91
C VAL A 345 9.73 9.16 4.93
N ALA A 346 9.92 8.46 3.80
CA ALA A 346 10.82 8.89 2.72
C ALA A 346 10.17 9.86 1.72
N ARG A 347 8.85 10.06 1.81
CA ARG A 347 8.07 10.97 0.94
C ARG A 347 8.16 10.58 -0.54
N ILE A 348 7.92 9.31 -0.79
CA ILE A 348 7.98 8.72 -2.13
C ILE A 348 6.78 7.81 -2.40
N VAL A 349 6.47 7.63 -3.68
CA VAL A 349 5.71 6.49 -4.18
C VAL A 349 6.64 5.66 -5.04
N ARG A 350 6.76 4.38 -4.73
CA ARG A 350 7.60 3.45 -5.45
C ARG A 350 6.80 2.64 -6.46
N ARG A 351 7.35 2.50 -7.66
CA ARG A 351 6.90 1.54 -8.67
C ARG A 351 7.81 0.33 -8.63
N VAL A 352 7.23 -0.83 -8.42
CA VAL A 352 7.93 -2.11 -8.33
C VAL A 352 7.53 -3.00 -9.50
N GLU A 353 8.49 -3.51 -10.23
CA GLU A 353 8.31 -4.55 -11.23
C GLU A 353 8.44 -5.93 -10.57
N PRO A 354 7.37 -6.75 -10.51
CA PRO A 354 7.47 -8.14 -10.10
C PRO A 354 7.92 -9.00 -11.27
N VAL A 355 9.14 -9.52 -11.20
CA VAL A 355 9.70 -10.43 -12.22
C VAL A 355 9.60 -11.86 -11.71
N VAL A 356 8.86 -12.70 -12.44
CA VAL A 356 8.69 -14.12 -12.11
C VAL A 356 9.62 -14.96 -12.96
N THR A 357 10.55 -15.69 -12.32
CA THR A 357 11.48 -16.60 -12.98
C THR A 357 11.45 -17.93 -12.23
N GLU A 358 11.18 -19.02 -12.95
CA GLU A 358 11.12 -20.39 -12.39
C GLU A 358 10.20 -20.51 -11.16
N GLY A 359 9.09 -19.75 -11.15
CA GLY A 359 8.14 -19.71 -10.04
C GLY A 359 8.54 -18.83 -8.86
N LEU A 360 9.72 -18.21 -8.90
CA LEU A 360 10.16 -17.24 -7.90
C LEU A 360 9.86 -15.82 -8.38
N THR A 361 9.27 -15.02 -7.51
CA THR A 361 9.04 -13.59 -7.76
C THR A 361 10.19 -12.78 -7.19
N ARG A 362 10.81 -11.94 -8.03
CA ARG A 362 11.78 -10.92 -7.60
C ARG A 362 11.21 -9.53 -7.82
N LEU A 363 11.47 -8.66 -6.87
CA LEU A 363 10.95 -7.29 -6.85
C LEU A 363 12.06 -6.31 -7.20
N HIS A 364 11.83 -5.48 -8.21
CA HIS A 364 12.77 -4.49 -8.69
C HIS A 364 12.17 -3.08 -8.57
N ASN A 365 12.90 -2.14 -8.00
CA ASN A 365 12.57 -0.73 -8.15
C ASN A 365 12.94 -0.31 -9.58
N VAL A 366 11.95 0.01 -10.40
CA VAL A 366 12.12 0.37 -11.82
C VAL A 366 13.08 1.54 -12.03
N TYR A 367 13.18 2.44 -11.07
CA TYR A 367 13.98 3.67 -11.14
C TYR A 367 15.30 3.61 -10.36
N GLN A 368 15.67 2.43 -9.85
CA GLN A 368 16.86 2.28 -9.00
C GLN A 368 18.16 2.68 -9.71
N ALA A 369 18.29 2.34 -10.98
CA ALA A 369 19.49 2.64 -11.77
C ALA A 369 19.75 4.17 -11.89
N ASP A 370 18.67 4.94 -11.89
CA ASP A 370 18.70 6.39 -11.97
C ASP A 370 18.72 7.08 -10.59
N SER A 371 18.86 6.30 -9.51
CA SER A 371 18.71 6.79 -8.12
C SER A 371 17.44 7.60 -7.93
N SER A 372 16.30 7.05 -8.39
CA SER A 372 15.02 7.73 -8.46
C SER A 372 13.86 6.82 -8.01
N GLU A 373 12.68 7.42 -7.90
CA GLU A 373 11.42 6.77 -7.58
C GLU A 373 10.34 7.25 -8.56
N PHE A 374 9.17 6.59 -8.57
CA PHE A 374 8.06 6.98 -9.43
C PHE A 374 7.55 8.38 -9.07
N ILE A 375 7.30 8.63 -7.78
CA ILE A 375 6.97 9.97 -7.28
C ILE A 375 7.91 10.31 -6.14
N ARG A 376 8.41 11.53 -6.14
CA ARG A 376 9.21 12.12 -5.06
C ARG A 376 8.70 13.52 -4.78
N SER A 377 8.76 13.97 -3.54
CA SER A 377 8.43 15.34 -3.20
C SER A 377 9.55 16.01 -2.41
N THR A 378 9.73 17.31 -2.65
CA THR A 378 10.51 18.20 -1.79
C THR A 378 9.68 18.75 -0.64
N ASP A 379 8.38 18.45 -0.61
CA ASP A 379 7.50 18.83 0.50
C ASP A 379 7.72 17.90 1.69
N PRO A 380 8.18 18.42 2.85
CA PRO A 380 8.36 17.60 4.04
C PRO A 380 7.05 17.03 4.63
N LEU A 381 5.90 17.58 4.23
CA LEU A 381 4.58 17.17 4.72
C LEU A 381 3.93 16.12 3.82
N PHE A 382 4.46 15.84 2.64
CA PHE A 382 3.94 14.79 1.76
C PHE A 382 4.04 13.42 2.44
N ARG A 383 2.88 12.76 2.63
CA ARG A 383 2.74 11.47 3.32
C ARG A 383 1.83 10.53 2.53
N PRO A 384 2.33 9.89 1.46
CA PRO A 384 1.53 8.93 0.71
C PRO A 384 1.24 7.69 1.58
N VAL A 385 -0.03 7.47 1.90
CA VAL A 385 -0.45 6.42 2.85
C VAL A 385 -1.34 5.35 2.24
N ASP A 386 -1.95 5.63 1.07
CA ASP A 386 -2.72 4.64 0.33
C ASP A 386 -2.72 4.93 -1.18
N LEU A 387 -3.01 3.90 -1.98
CA LEU A 387 -3.12 3.99 -3.43
C LEU A 387 -4.21 3.06 -3.95
N ALA A 388 -4.87 3.48 -5.02
CA ALA A 388 -5.85 2.65 -5.71
C ALA A 388 -5.89 2.92 -7.20
N THR A 389 -6.03 1.88 -8.01
CA THR A 389 -6.46 2.03 -9.41
C THR A 389 -7.90 2.52 -9.43
N ALA A 390 -8.11 3.71 -9.95
CA ALA A 390 -9.44 4.33 -9.99
C ALA A 390 -10.28 3.80 -11.17
N PRO A 391 -11.62 3.90 -11.09
CA PRO A 391 -12.53 3.50 -12.16
C PRO A 391 -12.28 4.24 -13.48
N ASP A 392 -11.78 5.46 -13.42
CA ASP A 392 -11.40 6.25 -14.58
C ASP A 392 -10.13 5.74 -15.30
N GLY A 393 -9.45 4.74 -14.72
CA GLY A 393 -8.24 4.11 -15.27
C GLY A 393 -6.94 4.82 -14.93
N THR A 394 -6.95 5.74 -13.97
CA THR A 394 -5.75 6.39 -13.41
C THR A 394 -5.33 5.75 -12.08
N LEU A 395 -4.25 6.21 -11.48
CA LEU A 395 -3.79 5.82 -10.16
C LEU A 395 -4.05 6.96 -9.18
N TYR A 396 -4.93 6.73 -8.20
CA TYR A 396 -5.17 7.65 -7.11
C TYR A 396 -4.18 7.41 -5.98
N ILE A 397 -3.73 8.48 -5.35
CA ILE A 397 -2.77 8.46 -4.26
C ILE A 397 -3.34 9.29 -3.12
N THR A 398 -3.40 8.70 -1.96
CA THR A 398 -3.86 9.35 -0.74
C THR A 398 -2.67 9.97 -0.03
N ASP A 399 -2.65 11.30 0.06
CA ASP A 399 -1.69 12.06 0.85
C ASP A 399 -2.33 12.54 2.15
N MET A 400 -1.88 12.00 3.27
CA MET A 400 -2.35 12.47 4.57
C MET A 400 -1.88 13.89 4.91
N TYR A 401 -0.84 14.36 4.24
CA TYR A 401 -0.24 15.70 4.31
C TYR A 401 -0.06 16.22 5.73
N ARG A 402 0.92 15.69 6.44
CA ARG A 402 1.11 16.07 7.83
C ARG A 402 2.56 15.96 8.31
N GLY A 403 2.87 16.68 9.39
CA GLY A 403 4.21 16.70 9.95
C GLY A 403 4.60 15.42 10.67
N ILE A 404 3.69 14.84 11.45
CA ILE A 404 3.95 13.63 12.23
C ILE A 404 3.24 12.45 11.57
N ILE A 405 4.00 11.40 11.28
CA ILE A 405 3.50 10.16 10.65
C ILE A 405 3.91 8.89 11.43
N GLN A 406 4.34 9.03 12.65
CA GLN A 406 4.73 7.93 13.52
C GLN A 406 4.06 8.08 14.88
N GLU A 407 3.60 6.96 15.44
CA GLU A 407 2.80 6.92 16.66
C GLU A 407 3.51 7.41 17.94
N GLY A 408 2.73 7.68 18.99
CA GLY A 408 3.19 8.21 20.26
C GLY A 408 4.28 7.42 20.98
N ASN A 409 4.42 6.12 20.70
CA ASN A 409 5.52 5.32 21.25
C ASN A 409 6.90 5.77 20.76
N TRP A 410 6.98 6.33 19.55
CA TRP A 410 8.23 6.79 18.92
C TRP A 410 8.53 8.25 19.18
N THR A 411 7.52 9.05 19.52
CA THR A 411 7.61 10.50 19.75
C THR A 411 7.78 10.89 21.22
N ARG A 412 8.14 9.96 22.09
CA ARG A 412 8.32 10.21 23.52
C ARG A 412 9.33 11.33 23.79
N LYS A 413 9.10 12.07 24.86
CA LYS A 413 10.03 13.12 25.31
C LYS A 413 11.44 12.57 25.47
N GLY A 414 12.42 13.26 24.88
CA GLY A 414 13.82 12.83 24.84
C GLY A 414 14.18 11.86 23.72
N SER A 415 13.24 11.42 22.89
CA SER A 415 13.55 10.64 21.68
C SER A 415 14.12 11.52 20.57
N PHE A 416 14.86 10.90 19.66
CA PHE A 416 15.39 11.58 18.47
C PHE A 416 14.26 12.19 17.63
N LEU A 417 13.20 11.44 17.38
CA LEU A 417 12.07 11.91 16.60
C LEU A 417 11.37 13.10 17.27
N ARG A 418 11.16 13.07 18.61
CA ARG A 418 10.60 14.20 19.34
C ARG A 418 11.42 15.47 19.14
N ALA A 419 12.74 15.38 19.23
CA ALA A 419 13.61 16.51 18.99
C ALA A 419 13.47 17.09 17.56
N LYS A 420 13.24 16.22 16.54
CA LYS A 420 12.98 16.66 15.17
C LYS A 420 11.61 17.31 15.01
N ILE A 421 10.57 16.76 15.63
CA ILE A 421 9.23 17.37 15.65
C ILE A 421 9.29 18.78 16.21
N GLU A 422 9.96 18.96 17.36
CA GLU A 422 10.13 20.27 18.01
C GLU A 422 11.01 21.23 17.17
N GLN A 423 12.12 20.72 16.61
CA GLN A 423 13.04 21.51 15.78
C GLN A 423 12.34 22.13 14.56
N TYR A 424 11.46 21.38 13.91
CA TYR A 424 10.79 21.79 12.67
C TYR A 424 9.34 22.21 12.86
N SER A 425 8.83 22.18 14.10
CA SER A 425 7.43 22.48 14.45
C SER A 425 6.44 21.60 13.67
N LEU A 426 6.75 20.32 13.50
CA LEU A 426 5.95 19.38 12.70
C LEU A 426 4.56 19.12 13.30
N ASP A 427 4.38 19.36 14.60
CA ASP A 427 3.12 19.28 15.34
C ASP A 427 2.19 20.49 15.11
N LYS A 428 2.61 21.46 14.31
CA LYS A 428 1.82 22.68 14.02
C LYS A 428 1.11 22.63 12.66
N ASN A 429 1.40 21.61 11.87
CA ASN A 429 0.85 21.44 10.51
C ASN A 429 0.12 20.12 10.43
N ILE A 430 -1.13 20.13 10.82
CA ILE A 430 -2.00 18.96 10.85
C ILE A 430 -3.32 19.24 10.14
N GLY A 431 -3.93 18.20 9.56
CA GLY A 431 -5.27 18.25 9.04
C GLY A 431 -5.40 18.83 7.64
N HIS A 432 -4.51 18.49 6.74
CA HIS A 432 -4.66 18.78 5.31
C HIS A 432 -4.45 17.47 4.54
N GLY A 433 -5.12 17.31 3.48
CA GLY A 433 -5.05 16.11 2.67
C GLY A 433 -5.45 16.37 1.23
#